data_24e5eb4ebdfe89cccd5d927f0c881d7d
#
_entry.id   24e5eb4ebdfe89cccd5d927f0c881d7d
#
_cell.length_a   1.000
_cell.length_b   1.000
_cell.length_c   1.000
_cell.angle_alpha   90.00
_cell.angle_beta   90.00
_cell.angle_gamma   90.00
#
_symmetry.space_group_name_H-M   'P 1'
#
loop_
_entity.id
_entity.type
_entity.pdbx_description
1 polymer ?
#
loop_
_entity_poly.entity_id
_entity_poly.type
_entity_poly.pdbx_seq_one_letter_code
_entity_poly.pdbx_strand_id
1 'polypeptide(L)'
;KRLQAAAETDMLTGVYNRAGMYQQLAEIEEHLKDRSEGLDIGLMFIDLDNFKHYNDTYGHDIGDLILKEMAAIFRDVSIGKGIVSRFGGDEFIMILETNDRKELEEIAKEIYARIEATSGFKKQIEKHLGHEIEVDESRLITCSMGISYAANVRNEDSVSELIKQADDLLYTVKTGEKGHYKFI
;
A
#
# COMPACT_ATOMS: atom_id res chain seq x y z
N LYS A 1 -8.46 -12.55 -21.99
CA LYS A 1 -8.70 -12.14 -20.58
C LYS A 1 -7.69 -12.76 -19.59
N ARG A 2 -7.37 -14.07 -19.62
CA ARG A 2 -6.40 -14.70 -18.68
C ARG A 2 -4.95 -14.22 -18.88
N LEU A 3 -4.49 -14.01 -20.12
CA LEU A 3 -3.14 -13.53 -20.44
C LEU A 3 -2.97 -12.04 -20.06
N GLN A 4 -4.02 -11.24 -20.20
CA GLN A 4 -4.04 -9.83 -19.85
C GLN A 4 -4.00 -9.65 -18.32
N ALA A 5 -4.80 -10.39 -17.58
CA ALA A 5 -4.78 -10.38 -16.11
C ALA A 5 -3.39 -10.78 -15.54
N ALA A 6 -2.69 -11.74 -16.14
CA ALA A 6 -1.35 -12.13 -15.74
C ALA A 6 -0.29 -11.04 -16.02
N ALA A 7 -0.54 -10.13 -16.98
CA ALA A 7 0.33 -8.99 -17.27
C ALA A 7 0.12 -7.79 -16.32
N GLU A 8 -1.04 -7.72 -15.66
CA GLU A 8 -1.47 -6.58 -14.84
C GLU A 8 -1.39 -6.83 -13.33
N THR A 9 -1.18 -8.09 -12.90
CA THR A 9 -1.12 -8.46 -11.48
C THR A 9 0.27 -8.90 -11.05
N ASP A 10 0.61 -8.62 -9.80
CA ASP A 10 1.78 -9.18 -9.12
C ASP A 10 1.50 -10.64 -8.73
N MET A 11 2.29 -11.55 -9.28
CA MET A 11 2.08 -12.99 -9.13
C MET A 11 2.26 -13.48 -7.68
N LEU A 12 3.01 -12.76 -6.87
CA LEU A 12 3.26 -13.13 -5.47
C LEU A 12 2.08 -12.74 -4.57
N THR A 13 1.61 -11.52 -4.71
CA THR A 13 0.65 -10.89 -3.79
C THR A 13 -0.78 -10.88 -4.32
N GLY A 14 -0.96 -11.02 -5.64
CA GLY A 14 -2.27 -11.01 -6.30
C GLY A 14 -2.93 -9.61 -6.39
N VAL A 15 -2.24 -8.54 -5.96
CA VAL A 15 -2.65 -7.15 -6.22
C VAL A 15 -2.16 -6.71 -7.60
N TYR A 16 -2.54 -5.53 -8.06
CA TYR A 16 -2.01 -5.03 -9.33
C TYR A 16 -0.48 -4.88 -9.25
N ASN A 17 0.21 -5.13 -10.35
CA ASN A 17 1.58 -4.69 -10.51
C ASN A 17 1.59 -3.23 -11.00
N ARG A 18 2.77 -2.66 -11.21
CA ARG A 18 2.91 -1.27 -11.67
C ARG A 18 2.19 -1.01 -13.00
N ALA A 19 2.26 -1.94 -13.95
CA ALA A 19 1.58 -1.81 -15.25
C ALA A 19 0.06 -1.84 -15.09
N GLY A 20 -0.45 -2.76 -14.28
CA GLY A 20 -1.88 -2.86 -13.95
C GLY A 20 -2.39 -1.62 -13.23
N MET A 21 -1.60 -1.02 -12.34
CA MET A 21 -1.97 0.25 -11.70
C MET A 21 -2.18 1.37 -12.72
N TYR A 22 -1.24 1.55 -13.65
CA TYR A 22 -1.41 2.58 -14.69
C TYR A 22 -2.59 2.29 -15.62
N GLN A 23 -2.86 1.01 -15.91
CA GLN A 23 -4.05 0.65 -16.68
C GLN A 23 -5.35 1.01 -15.93
N GLN A 24 -5.41 0.73 -14.62
CA GLN A 24 -6.57 1.10 -13.79
C GLN A 24 -6.71 2.62 -13.66
N LEU A 25 -5.60 3.36 -13.55
CA LEU A 25 -5.63 4.82 -13.59
C LEU A 25 -6.24 5.34 -14.88
N ALA A 26 -5.82 4.83 -16.03
CA ALA A 26 -6.38 5.22 -17.33
C ALA A 26 -7.91 4.94 -17.41
N GLU A 27 -8.38 3.86 -16.78
CA GLU A 27 -9.82 3.56 -16.70
C GLU A 27 -10.57 4.56 -15.79
N ILE A 28 -9.99 4.93 -14.65
CA ILE A 28 -10.54 5.96 -13.76
C ILE A 28 -10.63 7.30 -14.51
N GLU A 29 -9.60 7.68 -15.21
CA GLU A 29 -9.52 8.92 -15.99
C GLU A 29 -10.55 8.97 -17.12
N GLU A 30 -10.75 7.86 -17.82
CA GLU A 30 -11.79 7.76 -18.85
C GLU A 30 -13.20 7.96 -18.25
N HIS A 31 -13.45 7.35 -17.07
CA HIS A 31 -14.71 7.55 -16.38
C HIS A 31 -14.91 8.99 -15.86
N LEU A 32 -13.83 9.70 -15.51
CA LEU A 32 -13.90 11.10 -15.09
C LEU A 32 -14.34 12.04 -16.23
N LYS A 33 -14.01 11.73 -17.48
CA LYS A 33 -14.39 12.55 -18.65
C LYS A 33 -15.92 12.61 -18.88
N ASP A 34 -16.61 11.54 -18.53
CA ASP A 34 -18.05 11.39 -18.74
C ASP A 34 -18.90 11.85 -17.55
N ARG A 35 -18.28 12.22 -16.41
CA ARG A 35 -18.99 12.65 -15.20
C ARG A 35 -19.16 14.17 -15.16
N SER A 36 -20.35 14.61 -14.74
CA SER A 36 -20.64 16.03 -14.46
C SER A 36 -19.92 16.52 -13.20
N GLU A 37 -19.64 15.62 -12.26
CA GLU A 37 -18.92 15.87 -11.01
C GLU A 37 -17.61 15.06 -10.99
N GLY A 38 -16.55 15.66 -10.42
CA GLY A 38 -15.28 14.96 -10.22
C GLY A 38 -15.37 13.92 -9.10
N LEU A 39 -14.28 13.16 -8.92
CA LEU A 39 -14.12 12.22 -7.81
C LEU A 39 -13.22 12.82 -6.75
N ASP A 40 -13.52 12.51 -5.50
CA ASP A 40 -12.59 12.72 -4.41
C ASP A 40 -11.67 11.51 -4.34
N ILE A 41 -10.37 11.74 -4.49
CA ILE A 41 -9.35 10.68 -4.59
C ILE A 41 -8.34 10.86 -3.47
N GLY A 42 -8.13 9.78 -2.72
CA GLY A 42 -7.02 9.62 -1.80
C GLY A 42 -5.97 8.67 -2.37
N LEU A 43 -4.71 8.96 -2.10
CA LEU A 43 -3.60 8.11 -2.49
C LEU A 43 -2.67 7.87 -1.31
N MET A 44 -2.31 6.61 -1.07
CA MET A 44 -1.33 6.20 -0.08
C MET A 44 -0.15 5.56 -0.79
N PHE A 45 1.03 6.16 -0.65
CA PHE A 45 2.30 5.53 -1.04
C PHE A 45 2.93 4.91 0.20
N ILE A 46 3.18 3.61 0.18
CA ILE A 46 3.50 2.79 1.34
C ILE A 46 4.81 2.04 1.09
N ASP A 47 5.70 2.05 2.07
CA ASP A 47 6.96 1.30 2.06
C ASP A 47 7.08 0.50 3.37
N LEU A 48 7.44 -0.79 3.27
CA LEU A 48 7.55 -1.67 4.42
C LEU A 48 8.83 -1.38 5.20
N ASP A 49 8.68 -1.07 6.49
CA ASP A 49 9.83 -0.87 7.37
C ASP A 49 10.40 -2.20 7.85
N ASN A 50 11.73 -2.24 7.95
CA ASN A 50 12.50 -3.42 8.36
C ASN A 50 12.45 -4.62 7.39
N PHE A 51 11.79 -4.52 6.23
CA PHE A 51 11.63 -5.62 5.27
C PHE A 51 12.96 -6.27 4.87
N LYS A 52 13.96 -5.45 4.53
CA LYS A 52 15.30 -5.96 4.19
C LYS A 52 15.93 -6.77 5.33
N HIS A 53 15.74 -6.35 6.60
CA HIS A 53 16.25 -7.08 7.75
C HIS A 53 15.68 -8.50 7.82
N TYR A 54 14.38 -8.67 7.54
CA TYR A 54 13.74 -10.00 7.54
C TYR A 54 14.24 -10.88 6.40
N ASN A 55 14.41 -10.33 5.20
CA ASN A 55 15.03 -11.06 4.10
C ASN A 55 16.44 -11.52 4.43
N ASP A 56 17.27 -10.62 4.97
CA ASP A 56 18.67 -10.91 5.27
C ASP A 56 18.82 -11.90 6.44
N THR A 57 17.88 -11.89 7.41
CA THR A 57 17.94 -12.74 8.61
C THR A 57 17.26 -14.10 8.41
N TYR A 58 16.09 -14.12 7.78
CA TYR A 58 15.23 -15.31 7.71
C TYR A 58 15.03 -15.84 6.29
N GLY A 59 15.58 -15.17 5.28
CA GLY A 59 15.50 -15.57 3.88
C GLY A 59 14.32 -14.97 3.12
N HIS A 60 14.38 -15.08 1.80
CA HIS A 60 13.40 -14.50 0.89
C HIS A 60 11.99 -15.10 1.03
N ASP A 61 11.88 -16.35 1.46
CA ASP A 61 10.57 -16.99 1.70
C ASP A 61 9.78 -16.27 2.80
N ILE A 62 10.48 -15.76 3.82
CA ILE A 62 9.87 -14.92 4.86
C ILE A 62 9.51 -13.54 4.33
N GLY A 63 10.36 -12.94 3.50
CA GLY A 63 10.00 -11.71 2.79
C GLY A 63 8.74 -11.87 1.94
N ASP A 64 8.62 -12.96 1.20
CA ASP A 64 7.45 -13.29 0.39
C ASP A 64 6.20 -13.49 1.25
N LEU A 65 6.32 -14.13 2.42
CA LEU A 65 5.24 -14.25 3.40
C LEU A 65 4.77 -12.87 3.86
N ILE A 66 5.68 -12.01 4.28
CA ILE A 66 5.37 -10.63 4.74
C ILE A 66 4.66 -9.83 3.66
N LEU A 67 5.15 -9.89 2.41
CA LEU A 67 4.52 -9.20 1.29
C LEU A 67 3.07 -9.67 1.04
N LYS A 68 2.80 -10.97 1.16
CA LYS A 68 1.46 -11.54 1.03
C LYS A 68 0.53 -11.09 2.15
N GLU A 69 1.00 -11.12 3.40
CA GLU A 69 0.22 -10.67 4.57
C GLU A 69 -0.11 -9.19 4.48
N MET A 70 0.87 -8.34 4.13
CA MET A 70 0.65 -6.90 3.94
C MET A 70 -0.32 -6.62 2.81
N ALA A 71 -0.16 -7.28 1.66
CA ALA A 71 -1.07 -7.13 0.52
C ALA A 71 -2.51 -7.56 0.87
N ALA A 72 -2.67 -8.58 1.72
CA ALA A 72 -3.99 -9.00 2.21
C ALA A 72 -4.64 -7.91 3.06
N ILE A 73 -3.89 -7.29 3.99
CA ILE A 73 -4.39 -6.16 4.79
C ILE A 73 -4.82 -5.01 3.89
N PHE A 74 -3.96 -4.57 2.96
CA PHE A 74 -4.25 -3.45 2.07
C PHE A 74 -5.49 -3.72 1.20
N ARG A 75 -5.61 -4.92 0.67
CA ARG A 75 -6.76 -5.34 -0.13
C ARG A 75 -8.06 -5.33 0.68
N ASP A 76 -8.02 -5.85 1.90
CA ASP A 76 -9.21 -5.93 2.76
C ASP A 76 -9.73 -4.54 3.14
N VAL A 77 -8.84 -3.60 3.49
CA VAL A 77 -9.25 -2.24 3.88
C VAL A 77 -9.71 -1.38 2.69
N SER A 78 -9.36 -1.78 1.46
CA SER A 78 -9.73 -1.07 0.22
C SER A 78 -10.91 -1.68 -0.53
N ILE A 79 -11.53 -2.76 -0.03
CA ILE A 79 -12.66 -3.42 -0.69
C ILE A 79 -13.77 -2.40 -0.99
N GLY A 80 -14.14 -2.32 -2.28
CA GLY A 80 -15.20 -1.43 -2.76
C GLY A 80 -14.86 0.07 -2.75
N LYS A 81 -13.61 0.42 -2.42
CA LYS A 81 -13.16 1.81 -2.33
C LYS A 81 -12.07 2.16 -3.36
N GLY A 82 -11.39 1.19 -3.93
CA GLY A 82 -10.32 1.49 -4.87
C GLY A 82 -9.43 0.31 -5.19
N ILE A 83 -8.19 0.61 -5.56
CA ILE A 83 -7.21 -0.36 -6.03
C ILE A 83 -5.97 -0.38 -5.14
N VAL A 84 -5.31 -1.54 -5.12
CA VAL A 84 -4.02 -1.75 -4.47
C VAL A 84 -3.04 -2.27 -5.51
N SER A 85 -1.83 -1.72 -5.51
CA SER A 85 -0.74 -2.12 -6.39
C SER A 85 0.54 -2.33 -5.61
N ARG A 86 1.31 -3.33 -5.97
CA ARG A 86 2.71 -3.45 -5.60
C ARG A 86 3.56 -2.71 -6.63
N PHE A 87 4.11 -1.56 -6.23
CA PHE A 87 4.80 -0.63 -7.10
C PHE A 87 6.27 -0.98 -7.29
N GLY A 88 6.92 -1.49 -6.26
CA GLY A 88 8.31 -1.91 -6.21
C GLY A 88 8.50 -3.16 -5.34
N GLY A 89 9.73 -3.44 -4.91
CA GLY A 89 10.06 -4.61 -4.08
C GLY A 89 9.20 -4.73 -2.82
N ASP A 90 9.25 -3.72 -1.97
CA ASP A 90 8.52 -3.56 -0.70
C ASP A 90 7.61 -2.31 -0.69
N GLU A 91 7.35 -1.73 -1.86
CA GLU A 91 6.53 -0.54 -2.05
C GLU A 91 5.14 -0.89 -2.59
N PHE A 92 4.12 -0.28 -1.99
CA PHE A 92 2.73 -0.39 -2.39
C PHE A 92 2.10 0.98 -2.61
N ILE A 93 1.14 1.04 -3.52
CA ILE A 93 0.28 2.20 -3.74
C ILE A 93 -1.17 1.76 -3.59
N MET A 94 -1.94 2.53 -2.84
CA MET A 94 -3.39 2.43 -2.79
C MET A 94 -3.98 3.71 -3.38
N ILE A 95 -4.94 3.56 -4.30
CA ILE A 95 -5.69 4.67 -4.90
C ILE A 95 -7.15 4.44 -4.56
N LEU A 96 -7.72 5.36 -3.80
CA LEU A 96 -9.02 5.20 -3.15
C LEU A 96 -9.97 6.32 -3.58
N GLU A 97 -11.15 5.94 -4.02
CA GLU A 97 -12.29 6.86 -4.05
C GLU A 97 -12.78 7.04 -2.62
N THR A 98 -12.83 8.25 -2.14
CA THR A 98 -13.13 8.58 -0.74
C THR A 98 -14.05 9.79 -0.66
N ASN A 99 -14.79 9.90 0.44
CA ASN A 99 -15.67 11.04 0.66
C ASN A 99 -14.94 12.22 1.32
N ASP A 100 -13.90 11.94 2.09
CA ASP A 100 -13.12 12.96 2.76
C ASP A 100 -11.75 12.45 3.25
N ARG A 101 -10.94 13.39 3.70
CA ARG A 101 -9.62 13.15 4.29
C ARG A 101 -9.67 12.25 5.54
N LYS A 102 -10.73 12.35 6.33
CA LYS A 102 -10.86 11.59 7.58
C LYS A 102 -10.99 10.09 7.31
N GLU A 103 -11.68 9.70 6.25
CA GLU A 103 -11.78 8.31 5.84
C GLU A 103 -10.40 7.70 5.54
N LEU A 104 -9.52 8.46 4.89
CA LEU A 104 -8.15 8.00 4.63
C LEU A 104 -7.34 7.81 5.91
N GLU A 105 -7.50 8.72 6.88
CA GLU A 105 -6.86 8.57 8.19
C GLU A 105 -7.37 7.34 8.95
N GLU A 106 -8.66 7.03 8.85
CA GLU A 106 -9.23 5.82 9.45
C GLU A 106 -8.69 4.55 8.79
N ILE A 107 -8.54 4.54 7.47
CA ILE A 107 -7.92 3.42 6.75
C ILE A 107 -6.46 3.24 7.17
N ALA A 108 -5.68 4.32 7.27
CA ALA A 108 -4.30 4.24 7.73
C ALA A 108 -4.20 3.67 9.15
N LYS A 109 -5.03 4.14 10.08
CA LYS A 109 -5.09 3.61 11.46
C LYS A 109 -5.47 2.14 11.51
N GLU A 110 -6.43 1.72 10.69
CA GLU A 110 -6.84 0.32 10.59
C GLU A 110 -5.70 -0.57 10.08
N ILE A 111 -4.91 -0.11 9.11
CA ILE A 111 -3.71 -0.83 8.63
C ILE A 111 -2.73 -1.04 9.78
N TYR A 112 -2.37 0.02 10.52
CA TYR A 112 -1.45 -0.09 11.66
C TYR A 112 -1.98 -1.01 12.74
N ALA A 113 -3.26 -0.89 13.11
CA ALA A 113 -3.89 -1.73 14.13
C ALA A 113 -3.83 -3.21 13.75
N ARG A 114 -4.02 -3.56 12.49
CA ARG A 114 -3.93 -4.95 12.01
C ARG A 114 -2.49 -5.47 12.03
N ILE A 115 -1.52 -4.67 11.66
CA ILE A 115 -0.10 -5.05 11.73
C ILE A 115 0.30 -5.27 13.20
N GLU A 116 -0.05 -4.35 14.09
CA GLU A 116 0.24 -4.41 15.52
C GLU A 116 -0.41 -5.63 16.19
N ALA A 117 -1.68 -5.94 15.87
CA ALA A 117 -2.39 -7.10 16.38
C ALA A 117 -1.71 -8.43 16.08
N THR A 118 -0.89 -8.49 15.03
CA THR A 118 -0.09 -9.67 14.65
C THR A 118 1.35 -9.60 15.14
N SER A 119 1.74 -8.54 15.86
CA SER A 119 3.14 -8.25 16.25
C SER A 119 4.07 -8.34 15.03
N GLY A 120 3.70 -7.69 13.91
CA GLY A 120 4.45 -7.73 12.66
C GLY A 120 4.53 -9.14 12.06
N PHE A 121 3.44 -9.90 12.14
CA PHE A 121 3.31 -11.27 11.59
C PHE A 121 4.18 -12.32 12.29
N LYS A 122 4.62 -12.07 13.53
CA LYS A 122 5.52 -12.97 14.24
C LYS A 122 5.06 -14.41 14.23
N LYS A 123 3.79 -14.68 14.56
CA LYS A 123 3.24 -16.06 14.60
C LYS A 123 3.24 -16.73 13.22
N GLN A 124 2.97 -16.01 12.17
CA GLN A 124 2.99 -16.52 10.80
C GLN A 124 4.42 -16.90 10.39
N ILE A 125 5.39 -16.06 10.75
CA ILE A 125 6.82 -16.29 10.51
C ILE A 125 7.30 -17.51 11.28
N GLU A 126 7.02 -17.61 12.59
CA GLU A 126 7.37 -18.75 13.43
C GLU A 126 6.77 -20.07 12.91
N LYS A 127 5.51 -20.04 12.48
CA LYS A 127 4.86 -21.18 11.85
C LYS A 127 5.57 -21.63 10.58
N HIS A 128 6.04 -20.69 9.76
CA HIS A 128 6.76 -20.99 8.52
C HIS A 128 8.15 -21.57 8.81
N LEU A 129 8.86 -21.00 9.79
CA LEU A 129 10.20 -21.43 10.19
C LEU A 129 10.22 -22.74 11.01
N GLY A 130 9.09 -23.06 11.66
CA GLY A 130 8.98 -24.23 12.55
C GLY A 130 9.63 -24.04 13.92
N HIS A 131 10.02 -22.82 14.28
CA HIS A 131 10.57 -22.47 15.59
C HIS A 131 10.22 -21.02 15.97
N GLU A 132 10.31 -20.71 17.27
CA GLU A 132 10.11 -19.35 17.78
C GLU A 132 11.25 -18.43 17.36
N ILE A 133 10.94 -17.13 17.22
CA ILE A 133 11.91 -16.08 16.95
C ILE A 133 11.84 -15.01 18.03
N GLU A 134 12.99 -14.42 18.34
CA GLU A 134 13.06 -13.19 19.12
C GLU A 134 13.28 -12.01 18.18
N VAL A 135 12.41 -11.02 18.27
CA VAL A 135 12.49 -9.80 17.47
C VAL A 135 12.44 -8.60 18.42
N ASP A 136 13.44 -7.75 18.30
CA ASP A 136 13.43 -6.45 18.99
C ASP A 136 12.24 -5.62 18.51
N GLU A 137 11.55 -4.93 19.41
CA GLU A 137 10.37 -4.11 19.08
C GLU A 137 10.68 -3.05 18.01
N SER A 138 11.89 -2.50 18.01
CA SER A 138 12.34 -1.53 17.00
C SER A 138 12.51 -2.13 15.59
N ARG A 139 12.50 -3.46 15.49
CA ARG A 139 12.66 -4.21 14.24
C ARG A 139 11.41 -4.98 13.82
N LEU A 140 10.30 -4.79 14.51
CA LEU A 140 9.02 -5.35 14.06
C LEU A 140 8.68 -4.82 12.67
N ILE A 141 8.06 -5.68 11.85
CA ILE A 141 7.50 -5.24 10.56
C ILE A 141 6.41 -4.21 10.83
N THR A 142 6.53 -3.10 10.17
CA THR A 142 5.52 -2.05 10.05
C THR A 142 5.63 -1.40 8.68
N CYS A 143 5.01 -0.28 8.46
CA CYS A 143 5.13 0.47 7.23
C CYS A 143 5.18 1.98 7.49
N SER A 144 5.76 2.71 6.56
CA SER A 144 5.72 4.16 6.49
C SER A 144 4.84 4.58 5.33
N MET A 145 4.04 5.64 5.48
CA MET A 145 3.10 6.08 4.45
C MET A 145 3.19 7.59 4.20
N GLY A 146 3.13 7.96 2.92
CA GLY A 146 2.75 9.29 2.50
C GLY A 146 1.32 9.25 1.98
N ILE A 147 0.45 10.14 2.44
CA ILE A 147 -0.97 10.18 2.08
C ILE A 147 -1.29 11.55 1.47
N SER A 148 -1.79 11.54 0.25
CA SER A 148 -2.29 12.73 -0.45
C SER A 148 -3.78 12.60 -0.75
N TYR A 149 -4.46 13.74 -0.87
CA TYR A 149 -5.90 13.82 -1.13
C TYR A 149 -6.21 14.99 -2.04
N ALA A 150 -7.09 14.78 -2.99
CA ALA A 150 -7.68 15.84 -3.77
C ALA A 150 -9.18 15.64 -3.92
N ALA A 151 -9.93 16.71 -3.69
CA ALA A 151 -11.36 16.77 -3.94
C ALA A 151 -11.64 17.15 -5.40
N ASN A 152 -12.72 16.60 -5.94
CA ASN A 152 -13.27 16.95 -7.26
C ASN A 152 -12.23 16.82 -8.39
N VAL A 153 -11.47 15.73 -8.39
CA VAL A 153 -10.50 15.38 -9.44
C VAL A 153 -11.22 15.15 -10.76
N ARG A 154 -10.73 15.79 -11.84
CA ARG A 154 -11.37 15.75 -13.18
C ARG A 154 -10.43 15.39 -14.32
N ASN A 155 -9.13 15.27 -14.07
CA ASN A 155 -8.12 15.03 -15.11
C ASN A 155 -6.91 14.25 -14.59
N GLU A 156 -6.12 13.76 -15.52
CA GLU A 156 -4.89 12.97 -15.31
C GLU A 156 -3.82 13.69 -14.50
N ASP A 157 -3.61 14.96 -14.77
CA ASP A 157 -2.55 15.74 -14.13
C ASP A 157 -2.73 15.74 -12.61
N SER A 158 -3.99 15.77 -12.16
CA SER A 158 -4.32 15.75 -10.73
C SER A 158 -3.94 14.44 -10.05
N VAL A 159 -4.11 13.28 -10.70
CA VAL A 159 -3.74 11.97 -10.11
C VAL A 159 -2.23 11.79 -10.11
N SER A 160 -1.55 12.19 -11.18
CA SER A 160 -0.08 12.16 -11.24
C SER A 160 0.55 13.04 -10.17
N GLU A 161 -0.03 14.20 -9.90
CA GLU A 161 0.41 15.09 -8.82
C GLU A 161 0.17 14.47 -7.43
N LEU A 162 -0.93 13.76 -7.21
CA LEU A 162 -1.19 13.04 -5.97
C LEU A 162 -0.14 11.95 -5.70
N ILE A 163 0.27 11.19 -6.73
CA ILE A 163 1.33 10.19 -6.60
C ILE A 163 2.62 10.84 -6.14
N LYS A 164 3.01 11.94 -6.79
CA LYS A 164 4.23 12.67 -6.45
C LYS A 164 4.19 13.24 -5.03
N GLN A 165 3.08 13.85 -4.64
CA GLN A 165 2.91 14.39 -3.28
C GLN A 165 3.00 13.29 -2.22
N ALA A 166 2.39 12.13 -2.44
CA ALA A 166 2.46 11.01 -1.52
C ALA A 166 3.88 10.45 -1.41
N ASP A 167 4.62 10.36 -2.52
CA ASP A 167 6.02 9.94 -2.54
C ASP A 167 6.92 10.89 -1.76
N ASP A 168 6.80 12.22 -2.00
CA ASP A 168 7.53 13.25 -1.26
C ASP A 168 7.26 13.18 0.25
N LEU A 169 6.01 12.92 0.65
CA LEU A 169 5.64 12.72 2.05
C LEU A 169 6.22 11.44 2.63
N LEU A 170 6.17 10.34 1.90
CA LEU A 170 6.80 9.08 2.31
C LEU A 170 8.29 9.25 2.54
N TYR A 171 9.00 9.93 1.63
CA TYR A 171 10.40 10.26 1.81
C TYR A 171 10.65 11.04 3.11
N THR A 172 9.78 12.00 3.44
CA THR A 172 9.88 12.76 4.69
C THR A 172 9.68 11.87 5.93
N VAL A 173 8.77 10.89 5.88
CA VAL A 173 8.57 9.91 6.96
C VAL A 173 9.80 9.02 7.10
N LYS A 174 10.32 8.49 6.00
CA LYS A 174 11.47 7.56 5.98
C LYS A 174 12.77 8.20 6.48
N THR A 175 12.94 9.50 6.26
CA THR A 175 14.11 10.27 6.75
C THR A 175 13.94 10.80 8.17
N GLY A 176 12.74 10.80 8.70
CA GLY A 176 12.41 11.19 10.06
C GLY A 176 12.15 9.98 10.95
N GLU A 177 10.95 9.92 11.50
CA GLU A 177 10.48 8.82 12.35
C GLU A 177 9.68 7.82 11.47
N LYS A 178 10.15 6.58 11.37
CA LYS A 178 9.50 5.52 10.60
C LYS A 178 8.30 4.93 11.34
N GLY A 179 7.52 4.11 10.65
CA GLY A 179 6.40 3.40 11.25
C GLY A 179 5.18 4.28 11.51
N HIS A 180 5.01 5.36 10.75
CA HIS A 180 3.84 6.22 10.81
C HIS A 180 3.50 6.81 9.43
N TYR A 181 2.52 7.69 9.35
CA TYR A 181 2.13 8.36 8.12
C TYR A 181 2.20 9.89 8.23
N LYS A 182 2.41 10.54 7.08
CA LYS A 182 2.19 11.97 6.90
C LYS A 182 1.12 12.21 5.87
N PHE A 183 0.38 13.27 6.08
CA PHE A 183 -0.78 13.66 5.29
C PHE A 183 -0.63 15.09 4.77
N ILE A 184 -1.09 15.35 3.52
CA ILE A 184 -1.19 16.67 2.93
C ILE A 184 -2.60 16.98 2.46
#